data_a3d68c014630c2007b20d23175a656ae
#
_entry.id   a3d68c014630c2007b20d23175a656ae
#
_cell.length_a   1.000
_cell.length_b   1.000
_cell.length_c   1.000
_cell.angle_alpha   90.00
_cell.angle_beta   90.00
_cell.angle_gamma   90.00
#
_symmetry.space_group_name_H-M   'P 1'
#
loop_
_entity.id
_entity.type
_entity.pdbx_description
1 polymer ?
#
loop_
_entity_poly.entity_id
_entity_poly.type
_entity_poly.pdbx_seq_one_letter_code
_entity_poly.pdbx_strand_id
1 'polypeptide(L)'
;MITKRIIPCLDVKNGRVVKGVNFLGLADVSSPVTLAQYYSDNGADELVFYDITASAEGRGLFVDILTEVASKVFIPLTVGGGINTLEDFDRVLKCGADKVSVNSGAIRNPSLVLEAAKKYGDQCVVLSADIKRVDGEFRVFSKGGREDTGMEAISWIKRCVSNGAGEIVVNSIDTDGVKKGFDIEMLEAVCDAVNVPVIASGGAGCIEDFISLFDKLPKVDAGLAASIFHFGEVDISELKRRLKGANINVRI
;
A
#
# COMPACT_ATOMS: atom_id res chain seq x y z
N MET A 1 20.61 -11.49 -1.37
CA MET A 1 19.70 -10.84 -0.40
C MET A 1 18.80 -9.92 -1.19
N ILE A 2 17.48 -9.99 -1.02
CA ILE A 2 16.51 -9.14 -1.76
C ILE A 2 16.66 -7.70 -1.27
N THR A 3 16.58 -6.74 -2.17
CA THR A 3 16.66 -5.30 -1.86
C THR A 3 15.34 -4.82 -1.28
N LYS A 4 15.37 -4.16 -0.12
CA LYS A 4 14.18 -3.56 0.51
C LYS A 4 13.74 -2.31 -0.24
N ARG A 5 12.45 -2.12 -0.41
CA ARG A 5 11.85 -0.97 -1.12
C ARG A 5 11.30 0.05 -0.12
N ILE A 6 11.47 1.32 -0.44
CA ILE A 6 10.86 2.45 0.28
C ILE A 6 9.79 3.04 -0.63
N ILE A 7 8.54 3.02 -0.16
CA ILE A 7 7.36 3.30 -0.97
C ILE A 7 6.55 4.45 -0.36
N PRO A 8 6.55 5.64 -0.96
CA PRO A 8 5.57 6.68 -0.63
C PRO A 8 4.15 6.27 -1.07
N CYS A 9 3.14 6.64 -0.26
CA CYS A 9 1.73 6.43 -0.59
C CYS A 9 1.02 7.76 -0.73
N LEU A 10 0.35 7.99 -1.86
CA LEU A 10 -0.52 9.13 -2.12
C LEU A 10 -1.98 8.75 -1.82
N ASP A 11 -2.48 9.16 -0.68
CA ASP A 11 -3.89 9.05 -0.33
C ASP A 11 -4.66 10.21 -0.99
N VAL A 12 -5.43 9.94 -2.04
CA VAL A 12 -6.11 10.96 -2.84
C VAL A 12 -7.60 11.02 -2.52
N LYS A 13 -8.10 12.23 -2.28
CA LYS A 13 -9.52 12.55 -2.10
C LYS A 13 -9.85 13.82 -2.89
N ASN A 14 -10.90 13.79 -3.70
CA ASN A 14 -11.33 14.93 -4.52
C ASN A 14 -10.19 15.54 -5.36
N GLY A 15 -9.31 14.69 -5.90
CA GLY A 15 -8.18 15.12 -6.71
C GLY A 15 -7.01 15.77 -5.95
N ARG A 16 -7.00 15.70 -4.63
CA ARG A 16 -5.94 16.23 -3.77
C ARG A 16 -5.34 15.14 -2.90
N VAL A 17 -4.03 15.20 -2.65
CA VAL A 17 -3.41 14.34 -1.65
C VAL A 17 -3.81 14.83 -0.27
N VAL A 18 -4.28 13.89 0.55
CA VAL A 18 -4.73 14.16 1.92
C VAL A 18 -4.07 13.18 2.89
N LYS A 19 -4.00 13.52 4.17
CA LYS A 19 -3.57 12.59 5.22
C LYS A 19 -4.30 12.85 6.53
N GLY A 20 -4.61 11.77 7.24
CA GLY A 20 -5.22 11.77 8.58
C GLY A 20 -4.54 10.77 9.52
N VAL A 21 -5.17 10.54 10.67
CA VAL A 21 -4.76 9.52 11.67
C VAL A 21 -5.87 8.47 11.75
N ASN A 22 -5.51 7.18 11.75
CA ASN A 22 -6.46 6.05 11.73
C ASN A 22 -7.58 6.23 10.69
N PHE A 23 -7.21 6.71 9.49
CA PHE A 23 -8.11 7.04 8.37
C PHE A 23 -9.14 8.15 8.65
N LEU A 24 -8.95 8.97 9.69
CA LEU A 24 -9.85 10.06 10.11
C LEU A 24 -9.13 11.42 10.09
N GLY A 25 -9.90 12.52 10.11
CA GLY A 25 -9.35 13.88 10.26
C GLY A 25 -8.47 14.33 9.09
N LEU A 26 -8.87 14.05 7.82
CA LEU A 26 -8.08 14.31 6.63
C LEU A 26 -7.78 15.79 6.41
N ALA A 27 -6.50 16.15 6.30
CA ALA A 27 -6.00 17.46 5.90
C ALA A 27 -5.44 17.41 4.46
N ASP A 28 -5.59 18.51 3.70
CA ASP A 28 -5.01 18.68 2.36
C ASP A 28 -3.48 18.83 2.47
N VAL A 29 -2.76 18.16 1.59
CA VAL A 29 -1.29 18.18 1.55
C VAL A 29 -0.79 18.89 0.29
N SER A 30 -1.14 18.35 -0.91
CA SER A 30 -0.59 18.84 -2.18
C SER A 30 -1.34 18.28 -3.40
N SER A 31 -0.88 18.70 -4.61
CA SER A 31 -1.24 18.06 -5.88
C SER A 31 -0.63 16.65 -5.96
N PRO A 32 -1.40 15.60 -6.33
CA PRO A 32 -0.86 14.26 -6.54
C PRO A 32 0.22 14.21 -7.61
N VAL A 33 0.10 14.98 -8.69
CA VAL A 33 1.07 15.02 -9.79
C VAL A 33 2.43 15.56 -9.30
N THR A 34 2.40 16.67 -8.55
CA THR A 34 3.63 17.30 -8.03
C THR A 34 4.37 16.39 -7.06
N LEU A 35 3.62 15.74 -6.12
CA LEU A 35 4.23 14.83 -5.16
C LEU A 35 4.73 13.55 -5.83
N ALA A 36 3.99 13.00 -6.78
CA ALA A 36 4.39 11.81 -7.52
C ALA A 36 5.72 12.03 -8.26
N GLN A 37 5.83 13.14 -8.99
CA GLN A 37 7.06 13.52 -9.66
C GLN A 37 8.20 13.70 -8.66
N TYR A 38 7.97 14.43 -7.56
CA TYR A 38 8.99 14.63 -6.51
C TYR A 38 9.54 13.30 -6.00
N TYR A 39 8.67 12.31 -5.67
CA TYR A 39 9.13 11.02 -5.17
C TYR A 39 9.85 10.19 -6.23
N SER A 40 9.38 10.22 -7.48
CA SER A 40 10.07 9.58 -8.60
C SER A 40 11.50 10.11 -8.79
N ASP A 41 11.68 11.44 -8.63
CA ASP A 41 12.98 12.10 -8.82
C ASP A 41 13.88 12.00 -7.58
N ASN A 42 13.34 11.72 -6.39
CA ASN A 42 14.06 11.73 -5.11
C ASN A 42 14.24 10.35 -4.47
N GLY A 43 14.31 9.30 -5.30
CA GLY A 43 14.82 8.01 -4.88
C GLY A 43 13.81 7.07 -4.23
N ALA A 44 12.51 7.29 -4.38
CA ALA A 44 11.50 6.26 -4.07
C ALA A 44 11.72 5.03 -4.97
N ASP A 45 11.47 3.83 -4.45
CA ASP A 45 11.63 2.60 -5.23
C ASP A 45 10.37 2.23 -6.00
N GLU A 46 9.22 2.67 -5.52
CA GLU A 46 7.88 2.46 -6.07
C GLU A 46 6.97 3.55 -5.51
N LEU A 47 5.85 3.82 -6.16
CA LEU A 47 4.82 4.75 -5.69
C LEU A 47 3.47 4.05 -5.61
N VAL A 48 2.72 4.30 -4.53
CA VAL A 48 1.34 3.86 -4.39
C VAL A 48 0.41 5.07 -4.50
N PHE A 49 -0.66 4.92 -5.29
CA PHE A 49 -1.72 5.90 -5.48
C PHE A 49 -3.06 5.27 -5.07
N TYR A 50 -3.66 5.76 -4.02
CA TYR A 50 -4.97 5.33 -3.54
C TYR A 50 -6.03 6.44 -3.64
N ASP A 51 -7.12 6.20 -4.39
CA ASP A 51 -8.34 6.97 -4.25
C ASP A 51 -9.12 6.43 -3.04
N ILE A 52 -8.92 7.07 -1.88
CA ILE A 52 -9.41 6.56 -0.58
C ILE A 52 -10.91 6.72 -0.37
N THR A 53 -11.64 7.41 -1.26
CA THR A 53 -13.09 7.59 -1.17
C THR A 53 -13.87 6.84 -2.23
N ALA A 54 -13.25 6.46 -3.34
CA ALA A 54 -13.93 5.82 -4.47
C ALA A 54 -14.75 4.59 -4.07
N SER A 55 -14.20 3.70 -3.24
CA SER A 55 -14.89 2.49 -2.77
C SER A 55 -16.07 2.79 -1.85
N ALA A 56 -15.95 3.79 -0.98
CA ALA A 56 -17.02 4.19 -0.06
C ALA A 56 -18.15 4.96 -0.78
N GLU A 57 -17.80 5.75 -1.79
CA GLU A 57 -18.73 6.56 -2.60
C GLU A 57 -19.34 5.76 -3.76
N GLY A 58 -18.88 4.54 -4.02
CA GLY A 58 -19.37 3.68 -5.10
C GLY A 58 -19.07 4.23 -6.51
N ARG A 59 -18.04 5.06 -6.66
CA ARG A 59 -17.58 5.63 -7.94
C ARG A 59 -16.29 4.99 -8.43
N GLY A 60 -16.01 5.23 -9.71
CA GLY A 60 -14.70 4.88 -10.28
C GLY A 60 -13.58 5.82 -9.82
N LEU A 61 -12.35 5.39 -10.03
CA LEU A 61 -11.11 6.14 -9.76
C LEU A 61 -10.99 7.38 -10.66
N PHE A 62 -10.26 8.41 -10.21
CA PHE A 62 -9.95 9.62 -10.99
C PHE A 62 -8.94 9.32 -12.11
N VAL A 63 -9.45 8.92 -13.28
CA VAL A 63 -8.65 8.47 -14.43
C VAL A 63 -7.75 9.59 -14.99
N ASP A 64 -8.27 10.81 -15.10
CA ASP A 64 -7.52 11.94 -15.68
C ASP A 64 -6.29 12.27 -14.82
N ILE A 65 -6.48 12.32 -13.50
CA ILE A 65 -5.39 12.57 -12.55
C ILE A 65 -4.38 11.43 -12.56
N LEU A 66 -4.85 10.18 -12.63
CA LEU A 66 -3.98 9.02 -12.72
C LEU A 66 -3.11 9.06 -13.98
N THR A 67 -3.69 9.39 -15.13
CA THR A 67 -2.96 9.50 -16.40
C THR A 67 -1.89 10.59 -16.33
N GLU A 68 -2.18 11.73 -15.70
CA GLU A 68 -1.22 12.79 -15.51
C GLU A 68 -0.09 12.37 -14.55
N VAL A 69 -0.40 11.71 -13.44
CA VAL A 69 0.59 11.13 -12.51
C VAL A 69 1.49 10.14 -13.24
N ALA A 70 0.91 9.17 -13.95
CA ALA A 70 1.66 8.13 -14.66
C ALA A 70 2.61 8.72 -15.73
N SER A 71 2.24 9.86 -16.33
CA SER A 71 3.11 10.55 -17.31
C SER A 71 4.37 11.18 -16.69
N LYS A 72 4.43 11.34 -15.37
CA LYS A 72 5.53 11.98 -14.62
C LYS A 72 6.32 11.01 -13.75
N VAL A 73 5.87 9.78 -13.59
CA VAL A 73 6.48 8.78 -12.71
C VAL A 73 7.25 7.75 -13.55
N PHE A 74 8.53 7.53 -13.22
CA PHE A 74 9.43 6.59 -13.90
C PHE A 74 9.90 5.44 -13.00
N ILE A 75 9.19 5.23 -11.89
CA ILE A 75 9.31 4.09 -10.97
C ILE A 75 7.99 3.31 -11.01
N PRO A 76 7.95 2.03 -10.58
CA PRO A 76 6.72 1.26 -10.57
C PRO A 76 5.59 1.98 -9.84
N LEU A 77 4.40 2.01 -10.45
CA LEU A 77 3.20 2.67 -9.95
C LEU A 77 2.12 1.64 -9.63
N THR A 78 1.81 1.51 -8.34
CA THR A 78 0.68 0.70 -7.86
C THR A 78 -0.53 1.59 -7.63
N VAL A 79 -1.68 1.24 -8.18
CA VAL A 79 -2.91 2.05 -8.11
C VAL A 79 -4.05 1.27 -7.51
N GLY A 80 -4.79 1.88 -6.60
CA GLY A 80 -5.98 1.30 -5.97
C GLY A 80 -7.06 2.33 -5.63
N GLY A 81 -8.16 1.82 -5.11
CA GLY A 81 -9.36 2.60 -4.80
C GLY A 81 -10.45 2.43 -5.86
N GLY A 82 -11.64 1.98 -5.43
CA GLY A 82 -12.79 1.80 -6.32
C GLY A 82 -12.68 0.67 -7.35
N ILE A 83 -11.72 -0.21 -7.23
CA ILE A 83 -11.50 -1.36 -8.15
C ILE A 83 -12.45 -2.49 -7.77
N ASN A 84 -13.34 -2.87 -8.69
CA ASN A 84 -14.42 -3.84 -8.46
C ASN A 84 -14.57 -4.89 -9.56
N THR A 85 -14.08 -4.61 -10.76
CA THR A 85 -14.27 -5.44 -11.95
C THR A 85 -12.96 -5.56 -12.74
N LEU A 86 -12.91 -6.51 -13.70
CA LEU A 86 -11.77 -6.61 -14.63
C LEU A 86 -11.66 -5.37 -15.55
N GLU A 87 -12.77 -4.72 -15.83
CA GLU A 87 -12.80 -3.47 -16.61
C GLU A 87 -12.11 -2.33 -15.84
N ASP A 88 -12.24 -2.32 -14.49
CA ASP A 88 -11.50 -1.37 -13.65
C ASP A 88 -9.99 -1.64 -13.71
N PHE A 89 -9.56 -2.93 -13.64
CA PHE A 89 -8.16 -3.32 -13.84
C PHE A 89 -7.64 -2.84 -15.20
N ASP A 90 -8.37 -3.15 -16.27
CA ASP A 90 -8.00 -2.78 -17.64
C ASP A 90 -7.83 -1.26 -17.80
N ARG A 91 -8.77 -0.49 -17.24
CA ARG A 91 -8.75 0.98 -17.25
C ARG A 91 -7.53 1.54 -16.55
N VAL A 92 -7.23 1.04 -15.34
CA VAL A 92 -6.11 1.52 -14.53
C VAL A 92 -4.76 1.19 -15.18
N LEU A 93 -4.59 -0.03 -15.69
CA LEU A 93 -3.37 -0.44 -16.40
C LEU A 93 -3.17 0.37 -17.68
N LYS A 94 -4.24 0.67 -18.44
CA LYS A 94 -4.17 1.53 -19.64
C LYS A 94 -3.82 2.98 -19.32
N CYS A 95 -4.09 3.46 -18.12
CA CYS A 95 -3.67 4.79 -17.67
C CYS A 95 -2.20 4.87 -17.26
N GLY A 96 -1.47 3.74 -17.28
CA GLY A 96 -0.04 3.69 -17.00
C GLY A 96 0.35 3.13 -15.62
N ALA A 97 -0.59 2.50 -14.89
CA ALA A 97 -0.25 1.74 -13.69
C ALA A 97 0.48 0.43 -14.07
N ASP A 98 1.48 0.03 -13.26
CA ASP A 98 2.16 -1.27 -13.37
C ASP A 98 1.44 -2.35 -12.58
N LYS A 99 0.80 -1.99 -11.48
CA LYS A 99 0.08 -2.90 -10.58
C LYS A 99 -1.25 -2.30 -10.15
N VAL A 100 -2.21 -3.17 -9.88
CA VAL A 100 -3.54 -2.78 -9.39
C VAL A 100 -3.78 -3.38 -8.02
N SER A 101 -4.08 -2.48 -7.06
CA SER A 101 -4.34 -2.84 -5.66
C SER A 101 -5.83 -2.95 -5.39
N VAL A 102 -6.26 -4.07 -4.80
CA VAL A 102 -7.66 -4.37 -4.53
C VAL A 102 -7.86 -4.81 -3.07
N ASN A 103 -8.90 -4.29 -2.42
CA ASN A 103 -9.39 -4.71 -1.10
C ASN A 103 -10.90 -4.99 -1.18
N SER A 104 -11.76 -3.99 -1.02
CA SER A 104 -13.23 -4.14 -0.94
C SER A 104 -13.83 -4.85 -2.16
N GLY A 105 -13.25 -4.67 -3.35
CA GLY A 105 -13.66 -5.38 -4.57
C GLY A 105 -13.43 -6.88 -4.47
N ALA A 106 -12.25 -7.31 -3.97
CA ALA A 106 -11.93 -8.71 -3.73
C ALA A 106 -12.77 -9.32 -2.62
N ILE A 107 -13.10 -8.56 -1.57
CA ILE A 107 -13.98 -9.00 -0.48
C ILE A 107 -15.39 -9.29 -1.01
N ARG A 108 -15.94 -8.41 -1.85
CA ARG A 108 -17.25 -8.60 -2.48
C ARG A 108 -17.27 -9.72 -3.50
N ASN A 109 -16.22 -9.83 -4.30
CA ASN A 109 -16.08 -10.84 -5.34
C ASN A 109 -14.68 -11.46 -5.27
N PRO A 110 -14.48 -12.54 -4.50
CA PRO A 110 -13.19 -13.22 -4.40
C PRO A 110 -12.65 -13.81 -5.71
N SER A 111 -13.50 -14.03 -6.73
CA SER A 111 -13.04 -14.50 -8.04
C SER A 111 -12.29 -13.42 -8.82
N LEU A 112 -12.48 -12.12 -8.48
CA LEU A 112 -11.82 -11.00 -9.13
C LEU A 112 -10.28 -11.13 -9.12
N VAL A 113 -9.71 -11.58 -7.99
CA VAL A 113 -8.26 -11.81 -7.86
C VAL A 113 -7.79 -12.86 -8.85
N LEU A 114 -8.48 -14.01 -8.91
CA LEU A 114 -8.15 -15.11 -9.82
C LEU A 114 -8.30 -14.73 -11.30
N GLU A 115 -9.36 -14.02 -11.62
CA GLU A 115 -9.63 -13.57 -12.99
C GLU A 115 -8.60 -12.53 -13.45
N ALA A 116 -8.25 -11.58 -12.57
CA ALA A 116 -7.22 -10.58 -12.83
C ALA A 116 -5.83 -11.22 -13.01
N ALA A 117 -5.45 -12.14 -12.12
CA ALA A 117 -4.19 -12.86 -12.19
C ALA A 117 -4.07 -13.68 -13.49
N LYS A 118 -5.14 -14.37 -13.90
CA LYS A 118 -5.17 -15.10 -15.17
C LYS A 118 -5.02 -14.21 -16.40
N LYS A 119 -5.57 -12.99 -16.35
CA LYS A 119 -5.59 -12.09 -17.50
C LYS A 119 -4.34 -11.23 -17.61
N TYR A 120 -3.80 -10.75 -16.48
CA TYR A 120 -2.72 -9.76 -16.44
C TYR A 120 -1.42 -10.30 -15.82
N GLY A 121 -1.46 -11.48 -15.20
CA GLY A 121 -0.37 -12.07 -14.42
C GLY A 121 -0.45 -11.69 -12.94
N ASP A 122 0.02 -12.58 -12.08
CA ASP A 122 0.02 -12.42 -10.62
C ASP A 122 0.75 -11.14 -10.18
N GLN A 123 1.84 -10.80 -10.87
CA GLN A 123 2.67 -9.63 -10.60
C GLN A 123 1.91 -8.29 -10.75
N CYS A 124 0.78 -8.26 -11.46
CA CYS A 124 -0.07 -7.08 -11.60
C CYS A 124 -1.13 -6.96 -10.49
N VAL A 125 -1.31 -7.99 -9.66
CA VAL A 125 -2.38 -8.05 -8.66
C VAL A 125 -1.81 -7.88 -7.25
N VAL A 126 -2.14 -6.76 -6.62
CA VAL A 126 -1.77 -6.46 -5.23
C VAL A 126 -3.01 -6.58 -4.35
N LEU A 127 -2.94 -7.41 -3.31
CA LEU A 127 -3.95 -7.40 -2.25
C LEU A 127 -3.62 -6.28 -1.26
N SER A 128 -4.49 -5.30 -1.09
CA SER A 128 -4.44 -4.38 0.04
C SER A 128 -5.31 -4.95 1.17
N ALA A 129 -4.71 -5.31 2.28
CA ALA A 129 -5.40 -5.85 3.43
C ALA A 129 -5.44 -4.81 4.56
N ASP A 130 -6.60 -4.18 4.76
CA ASP A 130 -6.83 -3.30 5.91
C ASP A 130 -7.17 -4.17 7.10
N ILE A 131 -6.28 -4.20 8.10
CA ILE A 131 -6.37 -5.14 9.23
C ILE A 131 -6.43 -4.36 10.55
N LYS A 132 -7.28 -4.85 11.45
CA LYS A 132 -7.42 -4.32 12.81
C LYS A 132 -7.53 -5.47 13.81
N ARG A 133 -7.03 -5.25 15.05
CA ARG A 133 -7.30 -6.16 16.16
C ARG A 133 -8.71 -5.93 16.72
N VAL A 134 -9.51 -6.99 16.74
CA VAL A 134 -10.84 -7.02 17.33
C VAL A 134 -10.90 -8.25 18.22
N ASP A 135 -11.12 -8.05 19.51
CA ASP A 135 -11.21 -9.13 20.52
C ASP A 135 -9.99 -10.09 20.51
N GLY A 136 -8.79 -9.56 20.23
CA GLY A 136 -7.54 -10.30 20.18
C GLY A 136 -7.26 -11.01 18.83
N GLU A 137 -8.16 -10.92 17.87
CA GLU A 137 -8.01 -11.49 16.52
C GLU A 137 -7.66 -10.42 15.48
N PHE A 138 -6.91 -10.79 14.46
CA PHE A 138 -6.70 -9.94 13.28
C PHE A 138 -7.88 -10.09 12.32
N ARG A 139 -8.65 -9.01 12.14
CA ARG A 139 -9.81 -8.98 11.24
C ARG A 139 -9.61 -8.07 10.05
N VAL A 140 -10.14 -8.49 8.91
CA VAL A 140 -10.13 -7.71 7.67
C VAL A 140 -11.25 -6.68 7.68
N PHE A 141 -10.90 -5.46 7.25
CA PHE A 141 -11.84 -4.36 7.09
C PHE A 141 -12.01 -3.99 5.62
N SER A 142 -13.21 -3.53 5.28
CA SER A 142 -13.56 -3.01 3.95
C SER A 142 -13.83 -1.51 3.98
N LYS A 143 -14.10 -0.93 2.79
CA LYS A 143 -14.47 0.49 2.62
C LYS A 143 -13.48 1.48 3.25
N GLY A 144 -12.16 1.21 3.09
CA GLY A 144 -11.10 2.02 3.68
C GLY A 144 -11.13 1.98 5.21
N GLY A 145 -11.16 0.79 5.77
CA GLY A 145 -11.08 0.55 7.22
C GLY A 145 -12.35 0.86 8.02
N ARG A 146 -13.49 1.08 7.35
CA ARG A 146 -14.74 1.52 8.01
C ARG A 146 -15.68 0.40 8.40
N GLU A 147 -15.58 -0.77 7.77
CA GLU A 147 -16.53 -1.88 7.95
C GLU A 147 -15.78 -3.15 8.28
N ASP A 148 -16.04 -3.70 9.49
CA ASP A 148 -15.54 -5.02 9.89
C ASP A 148 -16.27 -6.08 9.06
N THR A 149 -15.50 -6.93 8.37
CA THR A 149 -16.05 -8.02 7.55
C THR A 149 -16.31 -9.29 8.35
N GLY A 150 -15.85 -9.37 9.58
CA GLY A 150 -15.85 -10.58 10.41
C GLY A 150 -14.87 -11.66 9.93
N MET A 151 -14.11 -11.43 8.85
CA MET A 151 -13.14 -12.41 8.32
C MET A 151 -11.82 -12.34 9.06
N GLU A 152 -11.26 -13.52 9.39
CA GLU A 152 -9.92 -13.65 9.94
C GLU A 152 -8.89 -13.34 8.84
N ALA A 153 -7.94 -12.44 9.16
CA ALA A 153 -7.06 -11.82 8.19
C ALA A 153 -6.09 -12.80 7.52
N ILE A 154 -5.48 -13.72 8.27
CA ILE A 154 -4.49 -14.66 7.72
C ILE A 154 -5.14 -15.64 6.75
N SER A 155 -6.31 -16.15 7.09
CA SER A 155 -7.08 -17.03 6.22
C SER A 155 -7.51 -16.35 4.92
N TRP A 156 -7.93 -15.08 5.01
CA TRP A 156 -8.27 -14.27 3.86
C TRP A 156 -7.08 -14.03 2.94
N ILE A 157 -5.94 -13.63 3.50
CA ILE A 157 -4.69 -13.38 2.76
C ILE A 157 -4.24 -14.66 2.04
N LYS A 158 -4.19 -15.81 2.73
CA LYS A 158 -3.86 -17.11 2.11
C LYS A 158 -4.76 -17.43 0.93
N ARG A 159 -6.06 -17.20 1.07
CA ARG A 159 -7.03 -17.40 -0.01
C ARG A 159 -6.72 -16.49 -1.22
N CYS A 160 -6.44 -15.22 -0.99
CA CYS A 160 -6.11 -14.29 -2.08
C CYS A 160 -4.80 -14.65 -2.77
N VAL A 161 -3.76 -15.07 -2.03
CA VAL A 161 -2.50 -15.55 -2.60
C VAL A 161 -2.74 -16.82 -3.43
N SER A 162 -3.53 -17.77 -2.94
CA SER A 162 -3.91 -18.97 -3.71
C SER A 162 -4.70 -18.65 -4.99
N ASN A 163 -5.37 -17.50 -5.02
CA ASN A 163 -6.08 -16.99 -6.19
C ASN A 163 -5.19 -16.15 -7.12
N GLY A 164 -3.91 -15.95 -6.81
CA GLY A 164 -2.95 -15.26 -7.66
C GLY A 164 -2.69 -13.79 -7.28
N ALA A 165 -2.93 -13.38 -6.04
CA ALA A 165 -2.35 -12.12 -5.55
C ALA A 165 -0.82 -12.29 -5.47
N GLY A 166 -0.09 -11.52 -6.28
CA GLY A 166 1.37 -11.61 -6.39
C GLY A 166 2.12 -10.74 -5.38
N GLU A 167 1.43 -9.86 -4.67
CA GLU A 167 1.99 -8.99 -3.63
C GLU A 167 0.90 -8.57 -2.64
N ILE A 168 1.30 -8.27 -1.40
CA ILE A 168 0.37 -7.86 -0.34
C ILE A 168 0.83 -6.57 0.30
N VAL A 169 -0.06 -5.58 0.39
CA VAL A 169 0.07 -4.42 1.29
C VAL A 169 -0.72 -4.72 2.57
N VAL A 170 -0.02 -4.80 3.68
CA VAL A 170 -0.63 -4.97 5.01
C VAL A 170 -0.77 -3.60 5.66
N ASN A 171 -2.00 -3.10 5.72
CA ASN A 171 -2.32 -1.83 6.37
C ASN A 171 -2.80 -2.09 7.80
N SER A 172 -1.99 -1.78 8.80
CA SER A 172 -2.42 -1.84 10.20
C SER A 172 -3.23 -0.58 10.53
N ILE A 173 -4.56 -0.74 10.70
CA ILE A 173 -5.45 0.36 11.09
C ILE A 173 -5.10 0.88 12.49
N ASP A 174 -4.68 -0.03 13.39
CA ASP A 174 -4.36 0.31 14.78
C ASP A 174 -3.15 1.25 14.91
N THR A 175 -2.21 1.17 13.95
CA THR A 175 -0.96 1.95 13.96
C THR A 175 -0.94 3.08 12.93
N ASP A 176 -1.88 3.13 11.96
CA ASP A 176 -1.87 4.14 10.90
C ASP A 176 -1.92 5.57 11.44
N GLY A 177 -0.92 6.38 11.06
CA GLY A 177 -0.78 7.77 11.50
C GLY A 177 -0.35 7.96 12.96
N VAL A 178 -0.21 6.89 13.73
CA VAL A 178 0.18 6.95 15.17
C VAL A 178 1.66 7.29 15.34
N LYS A 179 2.52 6.98 14.36
CA LYS A 179 3.97 7.28 14.38
C LYS A 179 4.73 6.64 15.56
N LYS A 180 4.40 5.41 15.90
CA LYS A 180 5.05 4.63 17.00
C LYS A 180 5.68 3.32 16.51
N GLY A 181 5.96 3.22 15.22
CA GLY A 181 6.50 2.03 14.58
C GLY A 181 5.45 1.14 13.93
N PHE A 182 5.93 0.27 13.05
CA PHE A 182 5.11 -0.72 12.35
C PHE A 182 4.58 -1.80 13.29
N ASP A 183 3.47 -2.42 12.91
CA ASP A 183 2.86 -3.53 13.66
C ASP A 183 3.62 -4.84 13.40
N ILE A 184 4.68 -5.06 14.16
CA ILE A 184 5.60 -6.19 13.98
C ILE A 184 4.89 -7.53 14.12
N GLU A 185 4.01 -7.68 15.13
CA GLU A 185 3.28 -8.94 15.38
C GLU A 185 2.36 -9.32 14.22
N MET A 186 1.59 -8.36 13.70
CA MET A 186 0.71 -8.57 12.54
C MET A 186 1.51 -8.93 11.28
N LEU A 187 2.60 -8.21 11.03
CA LEU A 187 3.47 -8.42 9.87
C LEU A 187 4.18 -9.77 9.94
N GLU A 188 4.65 -10.20 11.12
CA GLU A 188 5.25 -11.51 11.33
C GLU A 188 4.25 -12.62 11.00
N ALA A 189 3.02 -12.53 11.54
CA ALA A 189 1.97 -13.51 11.26
C ALA A 189 1.65 -13.62 9.77
N VAL A 190 1.63 -12.49 9.03
CA VAL A 190 1.43 -12.50 7.57
C VAL A 190 2.63 -13.09 6.86
N CYS A 191 3.85 -12.67 7.17
CA CYS A 191 5.08 -13.16 6.53
C CYS A 191 5.30 -14.67 6.72
N ASP A 192 4.84 -15.23 7.82
CA ASP A 192 4.91 -16.68 8.08
C ASP A 192 3.82 -17.46 7.33
N ALA A 193 2.77 -16.80 6.92
CA ALA A 193 1.63 -17.40 6.28
C ALA A 193 1.72 -17.47 4.74
N VAL A 194 2.58 -16.63 4.10
CA VAL A 194 2.66 -16.49 2.65
C VAL A 194 4.11 -16.47 2.13
N ASN A 195 4.27 -16.70 0.81
CA ASN A 195 5.55 -16.68 0.12
C ASN A 195 5.63 -15.62 -1.01
N VAL A 196 4.70 -14.67 -1.01
CA VAL A 196 4.71 -13.52 -1.92
C VAL A 196 5.26 -12.30 -1.19
N PRO A 197 5.76 -11.27 -1.90
CA PRO A 197 6.23 -10.04 -1.30
C PRO A 197 5.21 -9.39 -0.37
N VAL A 198 5.68 -8.92 0.80
CA VAL A 198 4.88 -8.24 1.81
C VAL A 198 5.37 -6.81 1.99
N ILE A 199 4.47 -5.86 1.85
CA ILE A 199 4.67 -4.43 2.08
C ILE A 199 4.05 -4.05 3.43
N ALA A 200 4.86 -3.56 4.36
CA ALA A 200 4.39 -3.05 5.65
C ALA A 200 3.85 -1.63 5.51
N SER A 201 2.64 -1.37 6.01
CA SER A 201 1.98 -0.07 5.98
C SER A 201 1.30 0.26 7.31
N GLY A 202 1.42 1.52 7.73
CA GLY A 202 0.87 2.04 8.99
C GLY A 202 1.86 2.01 10.15
N GLY A 203 2.04 3.16 10.81
CA GLY A 203 2.81 3.30 12.04
C GLY A 203 4.17 3.97 11.93
N ALA A 204 4.80 4.04 10.75
CA ALA A 204 6.10 4.68 10.58
C ALA A 204 6.08 6.15 11.04
N GLY A 205 6.99 6.53 11.93
CA GLY A 205 7.16 7.89 12.44
C GLY A 205 8.56 8.46 12.21
N CYS A 206 9.58 7.60 12.09
CA CYS A 206 10.97 8.02 11.92
C CYS A 206 11.80 6.96 11.17
N ILE A 207 13.06 7.25 10.91
CA ILE A 207 14.00 6.36 10.22
C ILE A 207 14.22 5.06 11.01
N GLU A 208 14.29 5.16 12.32
CA GLU A 208 14.52 4.03 13.24
C GLU A 208 13.42 2.98 13.16
N ASP A 209 12.18 3.38 12.82
CA ASP A 209 11.07 2.44 12.62
C ASP A 209 11.30 1.51 11.43
N PHE A 210 11.85 2.04 10.33
CA PHE A 210 12.22 1.23 9.16
C PHE A 210 13.41 0.30 9.44
N ILE A 211 14.41 0.79 10.18
CA ILE A 211 15.54 -0.04 10.61
C ILE A 211 15.04 -1.19 11.47
N SER A 212 14.20 -0.89 12.47
CA SER A 212 13.57 -1.90 13.35
C SER A 212 12.71 -2.90 12.58
N LEU A 213 11.95 -2.44 11.60
CA LEU A 213 11.12 -3.29 10.74
C LEU A 213 11.97 -4.34 10.01
N PHE A 214 12.96 -3.90 9.25
CA PHE A 214 13.74 -4.79 8.39
C PHE A 214 14.75 -5.65 9.16
N ASP A 215 15.19 -5.20 10.33
CA ASP A 215 16.04 -5.98 11.24
C ASP A 215 15.24 -7.11 11.89
N LYS A 216 14.07 -6.80 12.46
CA LYS A 216 13.21 -7.79 13.12
C LYS A 216 12.50 -8.74 12.15
N LEU A 217 12.09 -8.24 11.00
CA LEU A 217 11.34 -8.98 9.99
C LEU A 217 12.05 -8.98 8.62
N PRO A 218 13.13 -9.77 8.46
CA PRO A 218 13.85 -9.83 7.17
C PRO A 218 13.01 -10.33 5.99
N LYS A 219 11.85 -10.95 6.25
CA LYS A 219 10.88 -11.40 5.23
C LYS A 219 10.04 -10.27 4.65
N VAL A 220 9.91 -9.13 5.33
CA VAL A 220 9.20 -7.95 4.79
C VAL A 220 10.01 -7.36 3.65
N ASP A 221 9.38 -7.11 2.49
CA ASP A 221 10.06 -6.67 1.27
C ASP A 221 10.07 -5.16 1.09
N ALA A 222 9.11 -4.45 1.72
CA ALA A 222 9.02 -3.00 1.62
C ALA A 222 8.39 -2.36 2.85
N GLY A 223 8.78 -1.11 3.10
CA GLY A 223 8.10 -0.21 4.03
C GLY A 223 7.40 0.92 3.28
N LEU A 224 6.10 1.07 3.52
CA LEU A 224 5.26 2.09 2.94
C LEU A 224 4.90 3.13 3.99
N ALA A 225 5.01 4.41 3.64
CA ALA A 225 4.61 5.52 4.49
C ALA A 225 4.08 6.70 3.66
N ALA A 226 3.33 7.58 4.32
CA ALA A 226 2.74 8.76 3.71
C ALA A 226 3.16 10.05 4.44
N SER A 227 2.60 10.31 5.62
CA SER A 227 2.72 11.58 6.33
C SER A 227 4.16 12.03 6.57
N ILE A 228 5.05 11.14 7.00
CA ILE A 228 6.44 11.48 7.33
C ILE A 228 7.23 11.93 6.09
N PHE A 229 6.88 11.42 4.91
CA PHE A 229 7.46 11.87 3.64
C PHE A 229 6.78 13.15 3.15
N HIS A 230 5.45 13.24 3.22
CA HIS A 230 4.68 14.41 2.74
C HIS A 230 5.01 15.69 3.51
N PHE A 231 5.27 15.58 4.81
CA PHE A 231 5.59 16.71 5.68
C PHE A 231 7.10 16.95 5.82
N GLY A 232 7.94 16.19 5.08
CA GLY A 232 9.39 16.34 5.10
C GLY A 232 10.04 15.96 6.44
N GLU A 233 9.36 15.16 7.26
CA GLU A 233 9.90 14.68 8.54
C GLU A 233 11.01 13.65 8.33
N VAL A 234 10.92 12.89 7.23
CA VAL A 234 11.92 11.92 6.78
C VAL A 234 12.22 12.14 5.31
N ASP A 235 13.49 12.38 4.98
CA ASP A 235 14.01 12.37 3.61
C ASP A 235 14.32 10.95 3.17
N ILE A 236 13.85 10.54 1.97
CA ILE A 236 13.99 9.16 1.46
C ILE A 236 15.46 8.81 1.22
N SER A 237 16.25 9.73 0.70
CA SER A 237 17.67 9.49 0.43
C SER A 237 18.47 9.32 1.73
N GLU A 238 18.13 10.10 2.77
CA GLU A 238 18.71 9.94 4.11
C GLU A 238 18.27 8.61 4.74
N LEU A 239 16.99 8.27 4.68
CA LEU A 239 16.48 6.98 5.15
C LEU A 239 17.27 5.83 4.53
N LYS A 240 17.44 5.81 3.20
CA LYS A 240 18.17 4.77 2.51
C LYS A 240 19.66 4.72 2.90
N ARG A 241 20.31 5.88 3.09
CA ARG A 241 21.70 5.92 3.61
C ARG A 241 21.81 5.31 5.01
N ARG A 242 20.86 5.60 5.90
CA ARG A 242 20.81 5.04 7.26
C ARG A 242 20.53 3.54 7.25
N LEU A 243 19.61 3.06 6.41
CA LEU A 243 19.34 1.64 6.22
C LEU A 243 20.58 0.90 5.74
N LYS A 244 21.28 1.44 4.75
CA LYS A 244 22.54 0.87 4.28
C LYS A 244 23.62 0.83 5.36
N GLY A 245 23.72 1.89 6.18
CA GLY A 245 24.60 1.94 7.35
C GLY A 245 24.26 0.90 8.42
N ALA A 246 23.01 0.47 8.51
CA ALA A 246 22.52 -0.61 9.36
C ALA A 246 22.63 -2.01 8.70
N ASN A 247 23.35 -2.17 7.59
CA ASN A 247 23.51 -3.39 6.79
C ASN A 247 22.18 -3.92 6.17
N ILE A 248 21.18 -3.08 6.00
CA ILE A 248 19.94 -3.40 5.29
C ILE A 248 20.16 -3.08 3.80
N ASN A 249 19.93 -4.07 2.93
CA ASN A 249 20.14 -3.92 1.49
C ASN A 249 19.04 -3.07 0.87
N VAL A 250 19.39 -1.88 0.39
CA VAL A 250 18.52 -0.91 -0.31
C VAL A 250 19.20 -0.40 -1.57
N ARG A 251 18.43 0.02 -2.57
CA ARG A 251 18.94 0.75 -3.73
C ARG A 251 19.20 2.21 -3.32
N ILE A 252 20.34 2.77 -3.73
CA ILE A 252 20.71 4.18 -3.54
C ILE A 252 20.61 4.88 -4.88
#